data_7f889235af346fe3b660d9ecb044a34b
#
_entry.id   7f889235af346fe3b660d9ecb044a34b
#
_cell.length_a   1.000
_cell.length_b   1.000
_cell.length_c   1.000
_cell.angle_alpha   90.00
_cell.angle_beta   90.00
_cell.angle_gamma   90.00
#
_symmetry.space_group_name_H-M   'P 1'
#
loop_
_entity.id
_entity.type
_entity.pdbx_description
1 polymer ?
#
loop_
_entity_poly.entity_id
_entity_poly.type
_entity_poly.pdbx_seq_one_letter_code
_entity_poly.pdbx_strand_id
1 'polypeptide(L)'
;MEIADILKAVTVDCKDNRREFTVRNRIEVIESMLSNSSYQLVGRGKLCLIYAKKPIDNKKVVLISSHIDCVYDRLFCEEQENGILCGTFDNSLTNSCLLYDMLTDKLDDNVVVAFTGDEEEDSNGAKEVMRMLRRQHIQIAFCFVLDVTEEGWKEKCPYTIENDLGVDMETGYEIIRAAKEWGQRYVFVHDAEPDESWDYDEEDIPCLTLCYPIYGDMHSNEGCLTRKNSLPIYSEAIARFTKVATNAVI
;
A
#
# COMPACT_ATOMS: atom_id res chain seq x y z
N MET A 1 -13.80 -12.22 -6.77
CA MET A 1 -12.58 -11.81 -7.52
C MET A 1 -11.39 -12.20 -6.67
N GLU A 2 -10.42 -12.88 -7.23
CA GLU A 2 -9.20 -13.28 -6.51
C GLU A 2 -8.17 -12.14 -6.55
N ILE A 3 -7.27 -12.08 -5.56
CA ILE A 3 -6.22 -11.03 -5.54
C ILE A 3 -5.34 -11.11 -6.80
N ALA A 4 -5.07 -12.31 -7.30
CA ALA A 4 -4.29 -12.49 -8.53
C ALA A 4 -4.97 -11.91 -9.78
N ASP A 5 -6.31 -11.88 -9.84
CA ASP A 5 -7.04 -11.24 -10.94
C ASP A 5 -6.88 -9.71 -10.86
N ILE A 6 -6.94 -9.15 -9.63
CA ILE A 6 -6.73 -7.73 -9.41
C ILE A 6 -5.28 -7.35 -9.76
N LEU A 7 -4.30 -8.14 -9.30
CA LEU A 7 -2.89 -7.94 -9.63
C LEU A 7 -2.67 -7.87 -11.14
N LYS A 8 -3.24 -8.82 -11.87
CA LYS A 8 -3.16 -8.84 -13.33
C LYS A 8 -3.76 -7.56 -13.95
N ALA A 9 -4.92 -7.12 -13.45
CA ALA A 9 -5.59 -5.93 -13.96
C ALA A 9 -4.79 -4.65 -13.73
N VAL A 10 -4.19 -4.46 -12.53
CA VAL A 10 -3.38 -3.26 -12.24
C VAL A 10 -1.96 -3.32 -12.79
N THR A 11 -1.50 -4.49 -13.27
CA THR A 11 -0.15 -4.66 -13.85
C THR A 11 -0.18 -4.69 -15.38
N VAL A 12 -1.02 -5.52 -15.99
CA VAL A 12 -0.95 -5.82 -17.44
C VAL A 12 -2.11 -5.26 -18.26
N ASP A 13 -3.20 -4.88 -17.63
CA ASP A 13 -4.35 -4.29 -18.34
C ASP A 13 -4.20 -2.77 -18.53
N CYS A 14 -3.14 -2.16 -17.97
CA CYS A 14 -2.73 -0.81 -18.27
C CYS A 14 -2.25 -0.72 -19.72
N LYS A 15 -2.92 0.07 -20.56
CA LYS A 15 -2.73 0.10 -22.01
C LYS A 15 -1.49 0.84 -22.48
N ASP A 16 -0.87 1.62 -21.63
CA ASP A 16 0.31 2.41 -21.97
C ASP A 16 1.41 2.15 -20.92
N ASN A 17 2.60 1.83 -21.38
CA ASN A 17 3.74 1.44 -20.56
C ASN A 17 4.65 2.63 -20.21
N ARG A 18 4.33 3.84 -20.71
CA ARG A 18 5.12 5.01 -20.37
C ARG A 18 4.73 5.51 -19.00
N ARG A 19 5.73 5.88 -18.21
CA ARG A 19 5.63 6.29 -16.82
C ARG A 19 4.46 7.26 -16.52
N GLU A 20 4.38 8.35 -17.24
CA GLU A 20 3.32 9.36 -17.06
C GLU A 20 1.90 8.86 -17.39
N PHE A 21 1.79 7.87 -18.29
CA PHE A 21 0.51 7.28 -18.69
C PHE A 21 0.11 6.08 -17.83
N THR A 22 1.07 5.39 -17.22
CA THR A 22 0.80 4.28 -16.31
C THR A 22 -0.04 4.73 -15.13
N VAL A 23 0.28 5.88 -14.54
CA VAL A 23 -0.52 6.46 -13.45
C VAL A 23 -1.98 6.66 -13.88
N ARG A 24 -2.21 7.25 -15.05
CA ARG A 24 -3.57 7.46 -15.57
C ARG A 24 -4.32 6.14 -15.77
N ASN A 25 -3.69 5.16 -16.38
CA ASN A 25 -4.31 3.88 -16.67
C ASN A 25 -4.63 3.11 -15.39
N ARG A 26 -3.75 3.12 -14.41
CA ARG A 26 -4.01 2.52 -13.08
C ARG A 26 -5.16 3.23 -12.38
N ILE A 27 -5.23 4.56 -12.45
CA ILE A 27 -6.37 5.33 -11.94
C ILE A 27 -7.68 4.84 -12.53
N GLU A 28 -7.77 4.70 -13.87
CA GLU A 28 -8.99 4.24 -14.55
C GLU A 28 -9.39 2.82 -14.11
N VAL A 29 -8.42 1.93 -13.92
CA VAL A 29 -8.66 0.56 -13.42
C VAL A 29 -9.17 0.59 -11.98
N ILE A 30 -8.50 1.34 -11.09
CA ILE A 30 -8.90 1.48 -9.68
C ILE A 30 -10.31 2.05 -9.57
N GLU A 31 -10.62 3.13 -10.28
CA GLU A 31 -11.95 3.76 -10.27
C GLU A 31 -13.04 2.81 -10.79
N SER A 32 -12.73 2.07 -11.87
CA SER A 32 -13.66 1.08 -12.41
C SER A 32 -13.96 -0.04 -11.39
N MET A 33 -12.93 -0.55 -10.71
CA MET A 33 -13.09 -1.59 -9.69
C MET A 33 -13.89 -1.10 -8.49
N LEU A 34 -13.61 0.10 -8.02
CA LEU A 34 -14.25 0.65 -6.83
C LEU A 34 -15.63 1.28 -7.10
N SER A 35 -16.06 1.40 -8.36
CA SER A 35 -17.30 2.08 -8.73
C SER A 35 -18.57 1.54 -8.05
N ASN A 36 -18.59 0.27 -7.68
CA ASN A 36 -19.70 -0.39 -6.99
C ASN A 36 -19.32 -0.90 -5.58
N SER A 37 -18.22 -0.42 -5.01
CA SER A 37 -17.79 -0.77 -3.65
C SER A 37 -18.45 0.12 -2.60
N SER A 38 -18.22 -0.18 -1.33
CA SER A 38 -18.59 0.69 -0.20
C SER A 38 -17.75 1.98 -0.13
N TYR A 39 -16.65 2.06 -0.88
CA TYR A 39 -15.74 3.19 -0.86
C TYR A 39 -16.17 4.30 -1.81
N GLN A 40 -16.07 5.53 -1.33
CA GLN A 40 -16.36 6.74 -2.09
C GLN A 40 -15.07 7.54 -2.30
N LEU A 41 -14.90 8.11 -3.47
CA LEU A 41 -13.83 9.05 -3.76
C LEU A 41 -14.12 10.35 -3.00
N VAL A 42 -13.38 10.61 -1.93
CA VAL A 42 -13.53 11.80 -1.06
C VAL A 42 -12.52 12.89 -1.38
N GLY A 43 -11.51 12.57 -2.16
CA GLY A 43 -10.50 13.52 -2.64
C GLY A 43 -9.89 13.08 -3.96
N ARG A 44 -9.70 14.02 -4.87
CA ARG A 44 -8.97 13.84 -6.13
C ARG A 44 -7.99 14.98 -6.30
N GLY A 45 -6.73 14.65 -6.31
CA GLY A 45 -5.63 15.56 -6.64
C GLY A 45 -5.15 15.38 -8.06
N LYS A 46 -4.05 16.03 -8.39
CA LYS A 46 -3.31 15.80 -9.64
C LYS A 46 -2.55 14.47 -9.60
N LEU A 47 -2.01 14.13 -8.43
CA LEU A 47 -1.16 12.97 -8.18
C LEU A 47 -1.72 12.06 -7.08
N CYS A 48 -2.97 12.20 -6.68
CA CYS A 48 -3.56 11.30 -5.68
C CYS A 48 -5.07 11.11 -5.85
N LEU A 49 -5.53 9.95 -5.37
CA LEU A 49 -6.94 9.61 -5.17
C LEU A 49 -7.13 9.22 -3.71
N ILE A 50 -8.13 9.79 -3.05
CA ILE A 50 -8.42 9.52 -1.64
C ILE A 50 -9.81 8.90 -1.53
N TYR A 51 -9.88 7.74 -0.91
CA TYR A 51 -11.11 6.97 -0.71
C TYR A 51 -11.43 6.77 0.76
N ALA A 52 -12.71 6.77 1.09
CA ALA A 52 -13.22 6.40 2.41
C ALA A 52 -14.57 5.70 2.27
N LYS A 53 -14.95 4.84 3.24
CA LYS A 53 -16.25 4.16 3.25
C LYS A 53 -17.41 5.10 3.54
N LYS A 54 -17.17 6.13 4.32
CA LYS A 54 -18.17 7.11 4.78
C LYS A 54 -17.61 8.51 4.63
N PRO A 55 -18.46 9.53 4.62
CA PRO A 55 -18.01 10.88 4.90
C PRO A 55 -17.14 10.83 6.17
N ILE A 56 -15.98 11.46 6.12
CA ILE A 56 -15.03 11.42 7.23
C ILE A 56 -15.56 12.34 8.34
N ASP A 57 -16.47 11.79 9.16
CA ASP A 57 -17.08 12.51 10.28
C ASP A 57 -16.10 12.62 11.47
N ASN A 58 -15.19 11.66 11.61
CA ASN A 58 -14.11 11.70 12.57
C ASN A 58 -12.97 12.58 12.04
N LYS A 59 -12.58 13.53 12.86
CA LYS A 59 -11.44 14.41 12.54
C LYS A 59 -10.08 13.69 12.59
N LYS A 60 -10.05 12.44 13.07
CA LYS A 60 -8.85 11.59 13.11
C LYS A 60 -9.07 10.33 12.29
N VAL A 61 -8.06 9.96 11.51
CA VAL A 61 -8.08 8.77 10.64
C VAL A 61 -6.75 8.01 10.69
N VAL A 62 -6.79 6.72 10.39
CA VAL A 62 -5.62 5.97 9.97
C VAL A 62 -5.56 6.04 8.45
N LEU A 63 -4.43 6.46 7.91
CA LEU A 63 -4.20 6.52 6.48
C LEU A 63 -3.49 5.25 6.01
N ILE A 64 -3.89 4.72 4.86
CA ILE A 64 -3.07 3.80 4.07
C ILE A 64 -2.66 4.56 2.81
N SER A 65 -1.35 4.68 2.57
CA SER A 65 -0.77 5.25 1.36
C SER A 65 -0.13 4.16 0.53
N SER A 66 -0.38 4.16 -0.77
CA SER A 66 0.22 3.20 -1.70
C SER A 66 0.36 3.85 -3.07
N HIS A 67 1.59 3.91 -3.58
CA HIS A 67 1.83 4.56 -4.85
C HIS A 67 1.37 3.73 -6.05
N ILE A 68 1.08 4.39 -7.16
CA ILE A 68 0.58 3.79 -8.39
C ILE A 68 1.40 4.10 -9.63
N ASP A 69 2.38 4.97 -9.51
CA ASP A 69 3.37 5.18 -10.57
C ASP A 69 4.40 4.05 -10.58
N CYS A 70 5.24 4.03 -11.57
CA CYS A 70 6.32 3.06 -11.71
C CYS A 70 7.33 3.51 -12.77
N VAL A 71 8.52 2.96 -12.72
CA VAL A 71 9.62 3.25 -13.65
C VAL A 71 9.66 2.35 -14.89
N TYR A 72 8.76 1.37 -15.00
CA TYR A 72 8.85 0.35 -16.07
C TYR A 72 8.42 0.87 -17.44
N ASP A 73 9.15 0.42 -18.47
CA ASP A 73 8.77 0.56 -19.87
C ASP A 73 7.79 -0.54 -20.33
N ARG A 74 7.75 -1.65 -19.59
CA ARG A 74 6.90 -2.80 -19.89
C ARG A 74 6.22 -3.29 -18.61
N LEU A 75 4.92 -3.54 -18.70
CA LEU A 75 4.14 -4.14 -17.61
C LEU A 75 3.77 -5.57 -17.94
N PHE A 76 4.05 -6.49 -17.04
CA PHE A 76 3.68 -7.89 -17.17
C PHE A 76 3.56 -8.60 -15.82
N CYS A 77 2.79 -9.67 -15.80
CA CYS A 77 2.61 -10.57 -14.66
C CYS A 77 2.42 -12.00 -15.20
N GLU A 78 3.37 -12.87 -14.93
CA GLU A 78 3.39 -14.25 -15.41
C GLU A 78 3.50 -15.22 -14.23
N GLU A 79 2.66 -16.24 -14.22
CA GLU A 79 2.75 -17.31 -13.25
C GLU A 79 3.78 -18.36 -13.71
N GLN A 80 4.75 -18.62 -12.87
CA GLN A 80 5.76 -19.65 -13.05
C GLN A 80 5.39 -20.90 -12.23
N GLU A 81 6.25 -21.92 -12.31
CA GLU A 81 6.08 -23.12 -11.51
C GLU A 81 6.12 -22.85 -9.99
N ASN A 82 5.53 -23.74 -9.22
CA ASN A 82 5.55 -23.72 -7.75
C ASN A 82 4.93 -22.46 -7.09
N GLY A 83 4.02 -21.79 -7.77
CA GLY A 83 3.31 -20.64 -7.20
C GLY A 83 4.19 -19.37 -7.10
N ILE A 84 5.20 -19.26 -7.95
CA ILE A 84 5.99 -18.05 -8.13
C ILE A 84 5.35 -17.20 -9.22
N LEU A 85 5.24 -15.92 -8.98
CA LEU A 85 4.91 -14.92 -10.00
C LEU A 85 6.18 -14.19 -10.40
N CYS A 86 6.30 -13.89 -11.68
CA CYS A 86 7.32 -13.02 -12.25
C CYS A 86 6.64 -11.83 -12.92
N GLY A 87 7.09 -10.62 -12.62
CA GLY A 87 6.48 -9.42 -13.21
C GLY A 87 7.05 -8.11 -12.70
N THR A 88 6.51 -7.04 -13.24
CA THR A 88 6.83 -5.66 -12.89
C THR A 88 5.85 -5.21 -11.80
N PHE A 89 6.23 -5.40 -10.53
CA PHE A 89 5.30 -5.44 -9.42
C PHE A 89 5.27 -4.20 -8.54
N ASP A 90 6.19 -3.32 -8.69
CA ASP A 90 6.24 -2.06 -7.99
C ASP A 90 5.24 -1.04 -8.58
N ASN A 91 4.22 -0.61 -7.85
CA ASN A 91 3.73 -1.14 -6.58
C ASN A 91 2.40 -1.90 -6.78
N SER A 92 2.26 -2.64 -7.88
CA SER A 92 1.00 -3.33 -8.21
C SER A 92 0.67 -4.49 -7.26
N LEU A 93 1.69 -5.10 -6.61
CA LEU A 93 1.45 -6.17 -5.62
C LEU A 93 0.65 -5.65 -4.42
N THR A 94 1.14 -4.60 -3.78
CA THR A 94 0.49 -4.03 -2.61
C THR A 94 -0.85 -3.41 -2.97
N ASN A 95 -0.92 -2.70 -4.11
CA ASN A 95 -2.17 -2.16 -4.64
C ASN A 95 -3.23 -3.24 -4.86
N SER A 96 -2.84 -4.43 -5.34
CA SER A 96 -3.80 -5.52 -5.56
C SER A 96 -4.38 -6.08 -4.26
N CYS A 97 -3.56 -6.21 -3.22
CA CYS A 97 -3.99 -6.65 -1.89
C CYS A 97 -4.88 -5.60 -1.22
N LEU A 98 -4.50 -4.33 -1.30
CA LEU A 98 -5.27 -3.22 -0.77
C LEU A 98 -6.65 -3.11 -1.46
N LEU A 99 -6.69 -3.16 -2.79
CA LEU A 99 -7.94 -3.16 -3.55
C LEU A 99 -8.83 -4.36 -3.19
N TYR A 100 -8.25 -5.53 -3.00
CA TYR A 100 -9.00 -6.69 -2.54
C TYR A 100 -9.64 -6.45 -1.17
N ASP A 101 -8.91 -5.86 -0.22
CA ASP A 101 -9.44 -5.55 1.11
C ASP A 101 -10.54 -4.49 1.05
N MET A 102 -10.41 -3.50 0.17
CA MET A 102 -11.46 -2.52 -0.09
C MET A 102 -12.71 -3.16 -0.70
N LEU A 103 -12.55 -4.04 -1.70
CA LEU A 103 -13.66 -4.70 -2.40
C LEU A 103 -14.37 -5.74 -1.53
N THR A 104 -13.67 -6.32 -0.56
CA THR A 104 -14.22 -7.31 0.38
C THR A 104 -14.60 -6.74 1.75
N ASP A 105 -14.52 -5.41 1.87
CA ASP A 105 -14.94 -4.64 3.05
C ASP A 105 -14.21 -5.00 4.35
N LYS A 106 -12.92 -5.31 4.26
CA LYS A 106 -12.11 -5.75 5.40
C LYS A 106 -11.56 -4.63 6.28
N LEU A 107 -11.38 -3.42 5.71
CA LEU A 107 -10.80 -2.30 6.44
C LEU A 107 -11.84 -1.64 7.35
N ASP A 108 -11.39 -0.99 8.41
CA ASP A 108 -12.25 -0.29 9.36
C ASP A 108 -12.83 1.00 8.75
N ASP A 109 -13.94 1.47 9.31
CA ASP A 109 -14.62 2.70 8.83
C ASP A 109 -13.79 3.98 9.02
N ASN A 110 -12.84 3.97 9.93
CA ASN A 110 -11.93 5.09 10.21
C ASN A 110 -10.64 5.05 9.37
N VAL A 111 -10.54 4.10 8.45
CA VAL A 111 -9.40 3.99 7.52
C VAL A 111 -9.70 4.78 6.26
N VAL A 112 -8.77 5.65 5.91
CA VAL A 112 -8.73 6.38 4.64
C VAL A 112 -7.65 5.76 3.77
N VAL A 113 -7.94 5.54 2.51
CA VAL A 113 -6.99 4.98 1.54
C VAL A 113 -6.59 6.06 0.55
N ALA A 114 -5.32 6.25 0.35
CA ALA A 114 -4.76 7.11 -0.68
C ALA A 114 -3.96 6.26 -1.68
N PHE A 115 -4.27 6.44 -2.97
CA PHE A 115 -3.40 6.03 -4.05
C PHE A 115 -2.62 7.25 -4.51
N THR A 116 -1.29 7.17 -4.46
CA THR A 116 -0.37 8.28 -4.71
C THR A 116 0.40 8.07 -6.00
N GLY A 117 0.94 9.13 -6.54
CA GLY A 117 1.83 9.11 -7.70
C GLY A 117 3.06 9.97 -7.44
N ASP A 118 4.07 9.82 -8.32
CA ASP A 118 5.33 10.56 -8.23
C ASP A 118 6.19 10.11 -7.02
N GLU A 119 5.95 8.87 -6.54
CA GLU A 119 6.76 8.27 -5.49
C GLU A 119 8.19 8.05 -5.99
N GLU A 120 8.32 7.52 -7.17
CA GLU A 120 9.55 7.20 -7.89
C GLU A 120 10.46 8.41 -8.21
N GLU A 121 10.04 9.63 -7.86
CA GLU A 121 10.78 10.89 -8.07
C GLU A 121 10.87 11.73 -6.79
N ASP A 122 9.76 12.40 -6.43
CA ASP A 122 9.72 13.44 -5.39
C ASP A 122 8.59 13.22 -4.36
N SER A 123 7.86 12.12 -4.41
CA SER A 123 6.69 11.77 -3.55
C SER A 123 5.64 12.90 -3.43
N ASN A 124 5.44 13.66 -4.51
CA ASN A 124 4.50 14.80 -4.48
C ASN A 124 3.05 14.36 -4.26
N GLY A 125 2.71 13.08 -4.54
CA GLY A 125 1.40 12.49 -4.26
C GLY A 125 1.09 12.45 -2.77
N ALA A 126 2.00 11.94 -1.95
CA ALA A 126 1.88 11.94 -0.49
C ALA A 126 1.71 13.35 0.07
N LYS A 127 2.52 14.29 -0.41
CA LYS A 127 2.42 15.72 -0.05
C LYS A 127 1.07 16.33 -0.44
N GLU A 128 0.48 15.90 -1.56
CA GLU A 128 -0.83 16.36 -2.00
C GLU A 128 -1.94 15.79 -1.10
N VAL A 129 -1.88 14.49 -0.72
CA VAL A 129 -2.80 13.85 0.22
C VAL A 129 -2.84 14.59 1.54
N MET A 130 -1.70 14.84 2.16
CA MET A 130 -1.60 15.57 3.44
C MET A 130 -2.22 16.95 3.35
N ARG A 131 -1.93 17.70 2.27
CA ARG A 131 -2.53 19.04 2.04
C ARG A 131 -4.05 18.97 1.89
N MET A 132 -4.57 17.94 1.21
CA MET A 132 -6.01 17.81 0.97
C MET A 132 -6.75 17.46 2.26
N LEU A 133 -6.27 16.50 3.03
CA LEU A 133 -6.87 16.11 4.31
C LEU A 133 -6.81 17.26 5.33
N ARG A 134 -5.68 17.95 5.41
CA ARG A 134 -5.54 19.15 6.27
C ARG A 134 -6.55 20.25 5.93
N ARG A 135 -6.82 20.51 4.64
CA ARG A 135 -7.84 21.49 4.20
C ARG A 135 -9.26 21.09 4.61
N GLN A 136 -9.52 19.81 4.76
CA GLN A 136 -10.78 19.24 5.26
C GLN A 136 -10.83 19.15 6.79
N HIS A 137 -9.79 19.64 7.48
CA HIS A 137 -9.62 19.55 8.93
C HIS A 137 -9.58 18.10 9.46
N ILE A 138 -9.08 17.18 8.63
CA ILE A 138 -8.87 15.78 8.98
C ILE A 138 -7.42 15.61 9.43
N GLN A 139 -7.24 15.01 10.60
CA GLN A 139 -5.94 14.66 11.16
C GLN A 139 -5.60 13.22 10.81
N ILE A 140 -4.46 13.00 10.20
CA ILE A 140 -3.87 11.67 10.07
C ILE A 140 -3.25 11.34 11.43
N ALA A 141 -3.81 10.36 12.13
CA ALA A 141 -3.32 9.95 13.45
C ALA A 141 -2.23 8.88 13.35
N PHE A 142 -2.22 8.13 12.25
CA PHE A 142 -1.23 7.12 11.91
C PHE A 142 -1.25 6.87 10.39
N CYS A 143 -0.10 6.57 9.78
CA CYS A 143 -0.02 6.21 8.38
C CYS A 143 0.65 4.85 8.20
N PHE A 144 0.05 4.00 7.37
CA PHE A 144 0.71 2.84 6.78
C PHE A 144 1.06 3.15 5.34
N VAL A 145 2.35 3.13 5.02
CA VAL A 145 2.82 3.09 3.64
C VAL A 145 2.89 1.64 3.21
N LEU A 146 2.39 1.33 2.03
CA LEU A 146 2.47 -0.02 1.46
C LEU A 146 3.43 0.00 0.29
N ASP A 147 4.42 -0.88 0.33
CA ASP A 147 5.43 -0.97 -0.71
C ASP A 147 5.95 -2.40 -0.91
N VAL A 148 6.82 -2.61 -1.88
CA VAL A 148 7.57 -3.85 -2.09
C VAL A 148 8.98 -3.72 -1.51
N THR A 149 9.62 -4.85 -1.21
CA THR A 149 10.97 -4.86 -0.63
C THR A 149 11.73 -6.13 -1.03
N GLU A 150 13.04 -6.06 -1.11
CA GLU A 150 13.90 -7.25 -1.22
C GLU A 150 14.09 -7.98 0.12
N GLU A 151 13.75 -7.31 1.21
CA GLU A 151 13.85 -7.89 2.55
C GLU A 151 12.81 -9.00 2.78
N GLY A 152 13.09 -9.89 3.71
CA GLY A 152 12.19 -10.98 4.06
C GLY A 152 12.06 -12.12 3.04
N TRP A 153 12.60 -11.98 1.83
CA TRP A 153 12.52 -13.03 0.82
C TRP A 153 13.25 -14.31 1.24
N LYS A 154 14.47 -14.21 1.77
CA LYS A 154 15.27 -15.36 2.21
C LYS A 154 14.63 -16.08 3.38
N GLU A 155 14.00 -15.34 4.28
CA GLU A 155 13.28 -15.79 5.46
C GLU A 155 11.92 -16.40 5.10
N LYS A 156 11.49 -16.28 3.85
CA LYS A 156 10.18 -16.68 3.34
C LYS A 156 9.03 -16.01 4.11
N CYS A 157 9.21 -14.75 4.43
CA CYS A 157 8.17 -13.96 5.07
C CYS A 157 7.12 -13.53 4.06
N PRO A 158 5.83 -13.52 4.41
CA PRO A 158 4.77 -12.97 3.57
C PRO A 158 4.68 -11.44 3.63
N TYR A 159 5.30 -10.80 4.61
CA TYR A 159 5.38 -9.36 4.79
C TYR A 159 6.59 -8.98 5.64
N THR A 160 6.99 -7.72 5.55
CA THR A 160 7.91 -7.06 6.48
C THR A 160 7.24 -5.87 7.15
N ILE A 161 7.82 -5.39 8.23
CA ILE A 161 7.44 -4.13 8.90
C ILE A 161 8.71 -3.29 8.90
N GLU A 162 8.65 -2.10 8.31
CA GLU A 162 9.81 -1.26 8.05
C GLU A 162 9.53 0.20 8.47
N ASN A 163 10.58 1.00 8.64
CA ASN A 163 10.49 2.46 8.81
C ASN A 163 9.46 2.89 9.87
N ASP A 164 9.64 2.48 11.14
CA ASP A 164 8.76 2.86 12.25
C ASP A 164 9.02 4.30 12.74
N LEU A 165 8.74 5.26 11.88
CA LEU A 165 9.06 6.68 12.08
C LEU A 165 8.00 7.37 12.93
N GLY A 166 8.43 8.08 13.97
CA GLY A 166 7.53 8.83 14.85
C GLY A 166 6.51 7.99 15.63
N VAL A 167 6.58 6.67 15.56
CA VAL A 167 5.63 5.75 16.22
C VAL A 167 5.90 5.72 17.72
N ASP A 168 4.88 6.03 18.51
CA ASP A 168 5.01 5.92 19.97
C ASP A 168 5.16 4.46 20.43
N MET A 169 5.78 4.28 21.60
CA MET A 169 6.09 2.95 22.13
C MET A 169 4.85 2.07 22.34
N GLU A 170 3.70 2.65 22.70
CA GLU A 170 2.47 1.90 22.98
C GLU A 170 1.89 1.36 21.67
N THR A 171 1.70 2.20 20.66
CA THR A 171 1.19 1.82 19.33
C THR A 171 2.14 0.81 18.66
N GLY A 172 3.45 1.07 18.69
CA GLY A 172 4.45 0.15 18.15
C GLY A 172 4.42 -1.22 18.85
N TYR A 173 4.31 -1.24 20.17
CA TYR A 173 4.19 -2.48 20.94
C TYR A 173 2.93 -3.28 20.56
N GLU A 174 1.77 -2.63 20.41
CA GLU A 174 0.53 -3.29 20.02
C GLU A 174 0.61 -3.90 18.62
N ILE A 175 1.22 -3.21 17.67
CA ILE A 175 1.43 -3.72 16.30
C ILE A 175 2.36 -4.95 16.33
N ILE A 176 3.50 -4.87 16.99
CA ILE A 176 4.45 -5.99 17.11
C ILE A 176 3.85 -7.16 17.90
N ARG A 177 3.06 -6.88 18.94
CA ARG A 177 2.33 -7.91 19.67
C ARG A 177 1.34 -8.64 18.74
N ALA A 178 0.55 -7.90 17.97
CA ALA A 178 -0.40 -8.47 17.03
C ALA A 178 0.29 -9.33 15.96
N ALA A 179 1.45 -8.91 15.45
CA ALA A 179 2.26 -9.68 14.51
C ALA A 179 2.74 -11.00 15.13
N LYS A 180 3.26 -10.95 16.38
CA LYS A 180 3.71 -12.15 17.12
C LYS A 180 2.57 -13.11 17.42
N GLU A 181 1.43 -12.60 17.90
CA GLU A 181 0.25 -13.39 18.22
C GLU A 181 -0.38 -14.06 16.99
N TRP A 182 -0.29 -13.42 15.83
CA TRP A 182 -0.76 -14.00 14.58
C TRP A 182 0.08 -15.20 14.12
N GLY A 183 1.37 -15.24 14.51
CA GLY A 183 2.23 -16.39 14.26
C GLY A 183 2.69 -16.56 12.81
N GLN A 184 2.43 -15.59 11.93
CA GLN A 184 3.04 -15.55 10.61
C GLN A 184 4.48 -15.06 10.73
N ARG A 185 5.34 -15.53 9.83
CA ARG A 185 6.72 -15.05 9.77
C ARG A 185 6.72 -13.62 9.26
N TYR A 186 7.56 -12.80 9.83
CA TYR A 186 7.84 -11.44 9.36
C TYR A 186 9.27 -11.06 9.69
N VAL A 187 9.78 -10.06 9.03
CA VAL A 187 11.01 -9.37 9.38
C VAL A 187 10.65 -7.96 9.80
N PHE A 188 11.33 -7.46 10.82
CA PHE A 188 11.28 -6.06 11.20
C PHE A 188 12.61 -5.43 10.75
N VAL A 189 12.54 -4.38 9.94
CA VAL A 189 13.69 -3.69 9.38
C VAL A 189 13.72 -2.26 9.92
N HIS A 190 14.66 -2.01 10.82
CA HIS A 190 14.99 -0.65 11.22
C HIS A 190 15.88 -0.03 10.15
N ASP A 191 15.75 1.25 9.90
CA ASP A 191 16.58 1.99 8.93
C ASP A 191 16.55 1.37 7.51
N ALA A 192 15.37 0.99 7.04
CA ALA A 192 15.16 0.62 5.65
C ALA A 192 15.40 1.82 4.71
N GLU A 193 15.43 1.54 3.39
CA GLU A 193 15.56 2.61 2.42
C GLU A 193 14.37 3.59 2.51
N PRO A 194 14.58 4.89 2.22
CA PRO A 194 13.53 5.89 2.22
C PRO A 194 12.41 5.55 1.22
N ASP A 195 11.17 5.76 1.66
CA ASP A 195 9.94 5.69 0.88
C ASP A 195 9.01 6.84 1.27
N GLU A 196 7.75 6.83 0.86
CA GLU A 196 6.77 7.86 1.24
C GLU A 196 6.62 8.06 2.76
N SER A 197 7.03 7.11 3.61
CA SER A 197 6.92 7.26 5.06
C SER A 197 7.76 8.42 5.60
N TRP A 198 8.86 8.73 4.95
CA TRP A 198 9.71 9.86 5.31
C TRP A 198 9.01 11.21 5.09
N ASP A 199 8.21 11.34 4.01
CA ASP A 199 7.41 12.54 3.78
C ASP A 199 6.31 12.73 4.83
N TYR A 200 5.72 11.64 5.33
CA TYR A 200 4.75 11.69 6.42
C TYR A 200 5.43 12.05 7.75
N ASP A 201 6.61 11.49 8.04
CA ASP A 201 7.37 11.79 9.26
C ASP A 201 7.84 13.26 9.30
N GLU A 202 8.25 13.84 8.17
CA GLU A 202 8.59 15.28 8.07
C GLU A 202 7.43 16.21 8.49
N GLU A 203 6.19 15.73 8.45
CA GLU A 203 4.99 16.46 8.87
C GLU A 203 4.46 16.00 10.23
N ASP A 204 5.30 15.36 11.05
CA ASP A 204 5.00 14.83 12.39
C ASP A 204 3.84 13.80 12.39
N ILE A 205 3.69 13.02 11.33
CA ILE A 205 2.69 11.95 11.21
C ILE A 205 3.37 10.62 11.52
N PRO A 206 3.01 9.94 12.62
CA PRO A 206 3.56 8.62 12.93
C PRO A 206 3.24 7.63 11.81
N CYS A 207 4.26 6.95 11.30
CA CYS A 207 4.09 6.03 10.18
C CYS A 207 4.98 4.80 10.30
N LEU A 208 4.60 3.77 9.59
CA LEU A 208 5.45 2.63 9.29
C LEU A 208 5.14 2.12 7.87
N THR A 209 6.11 1.45 7.27
CA THR A 209 5.93 0.79 5.99
C THR A 209 5.67 -0.70 6.19
N LEU A 210 4.60 -1.19 5.57
CA LEU A 210 4.27 -2.59 5.48
C LEU A 210 4.60 -3.06 4.07
N CYS A 211 5.72 -3.79 3.91
CA CYS A 211 6.20 -4.17 2.60
C CYS A 211 5.87 -5.62 2.23
N TYR A 212 5.76 -5.83 0.92
CA TYR A 212 5.60 -7.13 0.32
C TYR A 212 6.94 -7.66 -0.23
N PRO A 213 7.47 -8.80 0.26
CA PRO A 213 8.76 -9.33 -0.14
C PRO A 213 8.82 -9.81 -1.59
N ILE A 214 9.81 -9.33 -2.33
CA ILE A 214 10.14 -9.72 -3.69
C ILE A 214 11.58 -10.23 -3.78
N TYR A 215 11.96 -10.74 -4.93
CA TYR A 215 13.33 -11.14 -5.24
C TYR A 215 13.73 -10.63 -6.62
N GLY A 216 14.85 -9.95 -6.67
CA GLY A 216 15.39 -9.32 -7.86
C GLY A 216 15.18 -7.81 -7.82
N ASP A 217 15.77 -7.13 -8.76
CA ASP A 217 15.71 -5.67 -8.89
C ASP A 217 14.26 -5.21 -9.18
N MET A 218 13.67 -4.49 -8.21
CA MET A 218 12.29 -4.01 -8.29
C MET A 218 12.07 -3.04 -9.45
N HIS A 219 13.10 -2.36 -9.91
CA HIS A 219 13.02 -1.39 -11.01
C HIS A 219 13.43 -1.97 -12.38
N SER A 220 13.72 -3.27 -12.45
CA SER A 220 14.08 -3.93 -13.70
C SER A 220 12.88 -4.19 -14.61
N ASN A 221 13.01 -3.87 -15.89
CA ASN A 221 12.03 -4.26 -16.93
C ASN A 221 11.94 -5.78 -17.17
N GLU A 222 12.88 -6.56 -16.63
CA GLU A 222 12.82 -8.03 -16.61
C GLU A 222 11.91 -8.55 -15.49
N GLY A 223 11.52 -7.66 -14.58
CA GLY A 223 10.66 -7.92 -13.46
C GLY A 223 11.35 -8.62 -12.30
N CYS A 224 10.63 -8.74 -11.21
CA CYS A 224 11.03 -9.45 -10.01
C CYS A 224 10.15 -10.68 -9.76
N LEU A 225 10.55 -11.49 -8.79
CA LEU A 225 9.83 -12.72 -8.41
C LEU A 225 9.10 -12.50 -7.09
N THR A 226 7.90 -13.07 -6.98
CA THR A 226 7.20 -13.12 -5.71
C THR A 226 6.41 -14.41 -5.50
N ARG A 227 5.96 -14.66 -4.26
CA ARG A 227 5.19 -15.85 -3.89
C ARG A 227 3.71 -15.56 -3.93
N LYS A 228 2.98 -16.19 -4.86
CA LYS A 228 1.54 -16.05 -5.00
C LYS A 228 0.77 -16.36 -3.69
N ASN A 229 1.24 -17.33 -2.93
CA ASN A 229 0.61 -17.72 -1.67
C ASN A 229 0.79 -16.71 -0.53
N SER A 230 1.67 -15.72 -0.68
CA SER A 230 1.81 -14.60 0.27
C SER A 230 0.73 -13.53 0.07
N LEU A 231 0.11 -13.41 -1.10
CA LEU A 231 -0.91 -12.40 -1.39
C LEU A 231 -2.05 -12.35 -0.37
N PRO A 232 -2.75 -13.47 -0.05
CA PRO A 232 -3.83 -13.44 0.93
C PRO A 232 -3.34 -13.17 2.36
N ILE A 233 -2.09 -13.53 2.68
CA ILE A 233 -1.52 -13.28 4.00
C ILE A 233 -1.17 -11.80 4.14
N TYR A 234 -0.61 -11.20 3.10
CA TYR A 234 -0.30 -9.76 3.10
C TYR A 234 -1.58 -8.90 3.17
N SER A 235 -2.63 -9.24 2.40
CA SER A 235 -3.95 -8.62 2.52
C SER A 235 -4.47 -8.70 3.97
N GLU A 236 -4.39 -9.85 4.60
CA GLU A 236 -4.80 -9.99 6.00
C GLU A 236 -3.91 -9.17 6.95
N ALA A 237 -2.61 -8.99 6.65
CA ALA A 237 -1.71 -8.13 7.43
C ALA A 237 -2.17 -6.67 7.37
N ILE A 238 -2.50 -6.15 6.18
CA ILE A 238 -3.03 -4.80 6.00
C ILE A 238 -4.26 -4.59 6.91
N ALA A 239 -5.27 -5.46 6.78
CA ALA A 239 -6.50 -5.33 7.54
C ALA A 239 -6.29 -5.46 9.06
N ARG A 240 -5.42 -6.37 9.50
CA ARG A 240 -5.12 -6.61 10.90
C ARG A 240 -4.39 -5.44 11.56
N PHE A 241 -3.32 -4.97 10.93
CA PHE A 241 -2.50 -3.92 11.55
C PHE A 241 -3.16 -2.55 11.49
N THR A 242 -3.88 -2.24 10.43
CA THR A 242 -4.70 -1.02 10.40
C THR A 242 -5.78 -1.01 11.48
N LYS A 243 -6.40 -2.16 11.77
CA LYS A 243 -7.35 -2.28 12.88
C LYS A 243 -6.68 -2.07 14.24
N VAL A 244 -5.47 -2.63 14.44
CA VAL A 244 -4.70 -2.43 15.68
C VAL A 244 -4.37 -0.96 15.86
N ALA A 245 -3.83 -0.30 14.84
CA ALA A 245 -3.51 1.12 14.88
C ALA A 245 -4.78 1.97 15.12
N THR A 246 -5.88 1.69 14.42
CA THR A 246 -7.16 2.39 14.65
C THR A 246 -7.57 2.33 16.11
N ASN A 247 -7.51 1.16 16.73
CA ASN A 247 -7.87 1.00 18.16
C ASN A 247 -6.91 1.71 19.12
N ALA A 248 -5.64 1.91 18.72
CA ALA A 248 -4.64 2.57 19.55
C ALA A 248 -4.73 4.11 19.49
N VAL A 249 -5.08 4.68 18.32
CA VAL A 249 -4.97 6.13 18.10
C VAL A 249 -6.30 6.87 17.94
N ILE A 250 -7.42 6.17 17.76
CA ILE A 250 -8.77 6.70 17.59
C ILE A 250 -9.67 6.30 18.74
#